data_3681b324bfe0c22c717714968e97f7a5
#
_entry.id   3681b324bfe0c22c717714968e97f7a5
#
_cell.length_a   1.000
_cell.length_b   1.000
_cell.length_c   1.000
_cell.angle_alpha   90.00
_cell.angle_beta   90.00
_cell.angle_gamma   90.00
#
_symmetry.space_group_name_H-M   'P 1'
#
loop_
_entity.id
_entity.type
_entity.pdbx_description
1 polymer ?
#
loop_
_entity_poly.entity_id
_entity_poly.type
_entity_poly.pdbx_seq_one_letter_code
_entity_poly.pdbx_strand_id
1 'polypeptide(L)'
;MVYEIAEIDVRPGEELAFEAAVAEAAPHFKKAKGCRSLELHRTVERPSTYRLFVGWDSVEDHTVSFRSSAEFLEWRRIASPYFASPPRVEHVTIALKAF
;
A
#
# COMPACT_ATOMS: atom_id res chain seq x y z
N MET A 1 5.23 -0.60 -16.25
CA MET A 1 4.57 -0.64 -14.93
C MET A 1 5.59 -0.40 -13.84
N VAL A 2 5.21 0.35 -12.83
CA VAL A 2 6.02 0.54 -11.62
C VAL A 2 5.30 -0.06 -10.43
N TYR A 3 6.04 -0.40 -9.39
CA TYR A 3 5.47 -0.88 -8.14
C TYR A 3 5.77 0.11 -7.03
N GLU A 4 4.71 0.52 -6.34
CA GLU A 4 4.85 1.23 -5.08
C GLU A 4 5.12 0.21 -3.98
N ILE A 5 6.12 0.48 -3.14
CA ILE A 5 6.34 -0.29 -1.91
C ILE A 5 6.21 0.69 -0.75
N ALA A 6 5.20 0.47 0.10
CA ALA A 6 5.01 1.25 1.31
C ALA A 6 5.35 0.37 2.51
N GLU A 7 6.41 0.71 3.23
CA GLU A 7 6.74 0.02 4.47
C GLU A 7 5.94 0.64 5.61
N ILE A 8 5.14 -0.17 6.27
CA ILE A 8 4.18 0.27 7.28
C ILE A 8 4.44 -0.46 8.58
N ASP A 9 4.80 0.28 9.62
CA ASP A 9 4.89 -0.26 10.97
C ASP A 9 3.52 -0.13 11.63
N VAL A 10 2.96 -1.24 12.07
CA VAL A 10 1.65 -1.32 12.69
C VAL A 10 1.80 -1.39 14.21
N ARG A 11 0.87 -0.79 14.92
CA ARG A 11 0.85 -0.84 16.38
C ARG A 11 0.75 -2.29 16.85
N PRO A 12 1.64 -2.71 17.79
CA PRO A 12 1.62 -4.09 18.29
C PRO A 12 0.25 -4.49 18.83
N GLY A 13 -0.19 -5.69 18.46
CA GLY A 13 -1.49 -6.21 18.84
C GLY A 13 -2.60 -5.89 17.86
N GLU A 14 -2.36 -5.01 16.88
CA GLU A 14 -3.38 -4.59 15.90
C GLU A 14 -3.13 -5.15 14.50
N GLU A 15 -2.27 -6.14 14.38
CA GLU A 15 -1.88 -6.68 13.08
C GLU A 15 -3.07 -7.23 12.29
N LEU A 16 -3.90 -8.06 12.92
CA LEU A 16 -5.05 -8.64 12.22
C LEU A 16 -6.10 -7.59 11.87
N ALA A 17 -6.30 -6.59 12.75
CA ALA A 17 -7.21 -5.49 12.45
C ALA A 17 -6.70 -4.65 11.27
N PHE A 18 -5.39 -4.45 11.18
CA PHE A 18 -4.80 -3.75 10.05
C PHE A 18 -4.97 -4.53 8.74
N GLU A 19 -4.76 -5.85 8.77
CA GLU A 19 -4.98 -6.67 7.58
C GLU A 19 -6.43 -6.59 7.10
N ALA A 20 -7.39 -6.61 8.03
CA ALA A 20 -8.80 -6.43 7.68
C ALA A 20 -9.08 -5.04 7.11
N ALA A 21 -8.42 -4.01 7.65
CA ALA A 21 -8.55 -2.64 7.16
C ALA A 21 -8.04 -2.51 5.71
N VAL A 22 -6.91 -3.15 5.39
CA VAL A 22 -6.39 -3.15 4.02
C VAL A 22 -7.37 -3.85 3.07
N ALA A 23 -7.96 -4.97 3.49
CA ALA A 23 -8.97 -5.66 2.70
C ALA A 23 -10.19 -4.77 2.46
N GLU A 24 -10.64 -4.01 3.47
CA GLU A 24 -11.74 -3.06 3.32
C GLU A 24 -11.39 -1.93 2.35
N ALA A 25 -10.15 -1.47 2.35
CA ALA A 25 -9.69 -0.38 1.50
C ALA A 25 -9.39 -0.82 0.06
N ALA A 26 -9.23 -2.12 -0.20
CA ALA A 26 -8.85 -2.62 -1.52
C ALA A 26 -9.72 -2.12 -2.67
N PRO A 27 -11.07 -2.02 -2.55
CA PRO A 27 -11.89 -1.47 -3.64
C PRO A 27 -11.53 -0.05 -4.03
N HIS A 28 -11.03 0.77 -3.11
CA HIS A 28 -10.61 2.14 -3.39
C HIS A 28 -9.36 2.18 -4.27
N PHE A 29 -8.43 1.26 -4.06
CA PHE A 29 -7.28 1.09 -4.95
C PHE A 29 -7.74 0.58 -6.32
N LYS A 30 -8.66 -0.36 -6.36
CA LYS A 30 -9.13 -0.93 -7.61
C LYS A 30 -9.78 0.10 -8.53
N LYS A 31 -10.42 1.12 -7.96
CA LYS A 31 -11.02 2.22 -8.72
C LYS A 31 -10.01 3.28 -9.15
N ALA A 32 -8.82 3.28 -8.59
CA ALA A 32 -7.84 4.32 -8.85
C ALA A 32 -7.27 4.20 -10.27
N LYS A 33 -7.08 5.36 -10.92
CA LYS A 33 -6.52 5.41 -12.26
C LYS A 33 -5.15 4.75 -12.29
N GLY A 34 -4.97 3.80 -13.20
CA GLY A 34 -3.69 3.13 -13.42
C GLY A 34 -3.28 2.11 -12.37
N CYS A 35 -4.11 1.85 -11.36
CA CYS A 35 -3.83 0.82 -10.37
C CYS A 35 -4.12 -0.56 -10.96
N ARG A 36 -3.13 -1.45 -10.92
CA ARG A 36 -3.20 -2.78 -11.55
C ARG A 36 -3.20 -3.92 -10.55
N SER A 37 -2.64 -3.73 -9.37
CA SER A 37 -2.55 -4.79 -8.38
C SER A 37 -2.38 -4.20 -6.99
N LEU A 38 -2.75 -4.99 -5.98
CA LEU A 38 -2.56 -4.63 -4.57
C LEU A 38 -2.29 -5.91 -3.81
N GLU A 39 -1.15 -5.94 -3.11
CA GLU A 39 -0.80 -7.03 -2.21
C GLU A 39 -0.26 -6.45 -0.92
N LEU A 40 -0.54 -7.12 0.18
CA LEU A 40 0.01 -6.79 1.47
C LEU A 40 0.92 -7.94 1.91
N HIS A 41 2.19 -7.62 2.17
CA HIS A 41 3.17 -8.61 2.63
C HIS A 41 3.50 -8.32 4.10
N ARG A 42 3.51 -9.38 4.91
CA ARG A 42 3.92 -9.29 6.31
C ARG A 42 5.36 -9.72 6.43
N THR A 43 6.19 -8.94 7.11
CA THR A 43 7.59 -9.31 7.32
C THR A 43 7.67 -10.48 8.29
N VAL A 44 8.33 -11.57 7.88
CA VAL A 44 8.44 -12.77 8.71
C VAL A 44 9.23 -12.48 9.99
N GLU A 45 10.36 -11.79 9.86
CA GLU A 45 11.24 -11.48 11.00
C GLU A 45 10.71 -10.37 11.90
N ARG A 46 9.82 -9.50 11.37
CA ARG A 46 9.24 -8.37 12.11
C ARG A 46 7.74 -8.34 11.88
N PRO A 47 6.97 -9.18 12.63
CA PRO A 47 5.56 -9.44 12.29
C PRO A 47 4.62 -8.22 12.39
N SER A 48 5.06 -7.12 12.98
CA SER A 48 4.28 -5.87 13.01
C SER A 48 4.66 -4.90 11.89
N THR A 49 5.62 -5.28 11.03
CA THR A 49 6.04 -4.48 9.88
C THR A 49 5.52 -5.12 8.60
N TYR A 50 4.81 -4.33 7.81
CA TYR A 50 4.21 -4.76 6.55
C TYR A 50 4.80 -3.99 5.39
N ARG A 51 4.70 -4.58 4.19
CA ARG A 51 4.96 -3.89 2.94
C ARG A 51 3.74 -4.01 2.05
N LEU A 52 3.20 -2.85 1.66
CA LEU A 52 2.11 -2.76 0.70
C LEU A 52 2.74 -2.66 -0.68
N PHE A 53 2.38 -3.59 -1.57
CA PHE A 53 2.84 -3.61 -2.95
C PHE A 53 1.70 -3.22 -3.86
N VAL A 54 1.84 -2.12 -4.58
CA VAL A 54 0.79 -1.65 -5.50
C VAL A 54 1.39 -1.49 -6.89
N GLY A 55 0.80 -2.16 -7.87
CA GLY A 55 1.19 -2.00 -9.26
C GLY A 55 0.47 -0.82 -9.89
N TRP A 56 1.24 0.10 -10.49
CA TRP A 56 0.73 1.30 -11.15
C TRP A 56 1.23 1.37 -12.59
N ASP A 57 0.41 1.92 -13.50
CA ASP A 57 0.86 2.16 -14.88
C ASP A 57 2.02 3.17 -14.91
N SER A 58 2.01 4.16 -14.01
CA SER A 58 3.07 5.16 -13.91
C SER A 58 3.21 5.65 -12.47
N VAL A 59 4.35 6.27 -12.17
CA VAL A 59 4.56 6.91 -10.86
C VAL A 59 3.53 8.00 -10.62
N GLU A 60 3.19 8.77 -11.66
CA GLU A 60 2.25 9.90 -11.56
C GLU A 60 0.83 9.43 -11.24
N ASP A 61 0.42 8.26 -11.70
CA ASP A 61 -0.88 7.71 -11.33
C ASP A 61 -1.00 7.52 -9.82
N HIS A 62 0.09 7.18 -9.15
CA HIS A 62 0.13 7.11 -7.69
C HIS A 62 0.31 8.49 -7.06
N THR A 63 1.40 9.21 -7.41
CA THR A 63 1.83 10.38 -6.65
C THR A 63 0.99 11.63 -6.94
N VAL A 64 0.34 11.68 -8.09
CA VAL A 64 -0.52 12.80 -8.49
C VAL A 64 -1.98 12.40 -8.48
N SER A 65 -2.38 11.47 -9.34
CA SER A 65 -3.79 11.12 -9.52
C SER A 65 -4.40 10.50 -8.27
N PHE A 66 -3.77 9.48 -7.71
CA PHE A 66 -4.31 8.81 -6.53
C PHE A 66 -4.26 9.71 -5.30
N ARG A 67 -3.14 10.36 -5.04
CA ARG A 67 -2.98 11.20 -3.85
C ARG A 67 -3.90 12.41 -3.84
N SER A 68 -4.43 12.82 -5.00
CA SER A 68 -5.40 13.91 -5.11
C SER A 68 -6.85 13.43 -5.11
N SER A 69 -7.08 12.11 -4.97
CA SER A 69 -8.40 11.51 -5.14
C SER A 69 -9.12 11.29 -3.83
N ALA A 70 -10.45 11.15 -3.93
CA ALA A 70 -11.27 10.73 -2.79
C ALA A 70 -10.89 9.33 -2.31
N GLU A 71 -10.42 8.46 -3.22
CA GLU A 71 -10.00 7.09 -2.88
C GLU A 71 -8.79 7.08 -1.94
N PHE A 72 -7.86 8.02 -2.11
CA PHE A 72 -6.74 8.16 -1.20
C PHE A 72 -7.20 8.58 0.20
N LEU A 73 -8.15 9.50 0.29
CA LEU A 73 -8.70 9.92 1.58
C LEU A 73 -9.35 8.73 2.29
N GLU A 74 -10.05 7.88 1.57
CA GLU A 74 -10.65 6.67 2.14
C GLU A 74 -9.59 5.67 2.60
N TRP A 75 -8.53 5.47 1.81
CA TRP A 75 -7.40 4.65 2.22
C TRP A 75 -6.84 5.14 3.57
N ARG A 76 -6.58 6.43 3.66
CA ARG A 76 -6.03 7.01 4.89
C ARG A 76 -6.99 6.87 6.07
N ARG A 77 -8.27 7.13 5.83
CA ARG A 77 -9.29 7.03 6.89
C ARG A 77 -9.35 5.61 7.46
N ILE A 78 -9.30 4.62 6.59
CA ILE A 78 -9.46 3.21 6.97
C ILE A 78 -8.18 2.67 7.63
N ALA A 79 -7.03 2.96 7.07
CA ALA A 79 -5.77 2.29 7.43
C ALA A 79 -4.90 3.07 8.42
N SER A 80 -4.88 4.40 8.35
CA SER A 80 -3.94 5.19 9.15
C SER A 80 -4.10 5.06 10.67
N PRO A 81 -5.30 4.76 11.23
CA PRO A 81 -5.39 4.56 12.68
C PRO A 81 -4.49 3.46 13.24
N TYR A 82 -4.06 2.53 12.40
CA TYR A 82 -3.22 1.40 12.81
C TYR A 82 -1.72 1.66 12.65
N PHE A 83 -1.33 2.78 12.04
CA PHE A 83 0.08 3.09 11.83
C PHE A 83 0.76 3.47 13.16
N ALA A 84 1.91 2.84 13.43
CA ALA A 84 2.75 3.23 14.56
C ALA A 84 3.60 4.45 14.21
N SER A 85 3.88 4.66 12.92
CA SER A 85 4.69 5.76 12.41
C SER A 85 4.28 6.03 10.95
N PRO A 86 4.66 7.19 10.36
CA PRO A 86 4.38 7.44 8.95
C PRO A 86 5.01 6.38 8.05
N PRO A 87 4.28 5.86 7.06
CA PRO A 87 4.83 4.89 6.11
C PRO A 87 5.99 5.47 5.30
N ARG A 88 6.94 4.60 4.93
CA ARG A 88 8.03 4.93 4.02
C ARG A 88 7.70 4.38 2.65
N VAL A 89 7.60 5.27 1.66
CA VAL A 89 7.11 4.93 0.33
C VAL A 89 8.21 5.13 -0.71
N GLU A 90 8.40 4.15 -1.57
CA GLU A 90 9.29 4.25 -2.73
C GLU A 90 8.70 3.48 -3.89
N HIS A 91 9.28 3.66 -5.08
CA HIS A 91 8.83 2.98 -6.28
C HIS A 91 9.99 2.17 -6.85
N VAL A 92 9.66 0.99 -7.38
CA VAL A 92 10.63 0.10 -8.02
C VAL A 92 10.10 -0.34 -9.37
N THR A 93 11.03 -0.70 -10.26
CA THR A 93 10.71 -1.38 -11.52
C THR A 93 11.47 -2.69 -11.57
N ILE A 94 11.00 -3.62 -12.39
CA ILE A 94 11.74 -4.87 -12.62
C ILE A 94 12.95 -4.54 -13.48
N ALA A 95 14.15 -4.66 -12.89
CA ALA A 95 15.40 -4.45 -13.62
C ALA A 95 15.79 -5.71 -14.40
N LEU A 96 15.48 -6.88 -13.85
CA LEU A 96 15.79 -8.17 -14.47
C LEU A 96 14.78 -9.20 -13.98
N LYS A 97 14.17 -9.92 -14.91
CA LYS A 97 13.35 -11.08 -14.59
C LYS A 97 14.03 -12.31 -15.20
N ALA A 98 14.68 -13.11 -14.35
CA ALA A 98 15.48 -14.25 -14.80
C ALA A 98 14.64 -15.48 -15.11
N PHE A 99 13.45 -15.62 -14.49
CA PHE A 99 12.54 -16.75 -14.75
C PHE A 99 11.17 -16.30 -15.19
#